data_1c9c4017f877b78104e207b5a7d47fcc
#
_entry.id   1c9c4017f877b78104e207b5a7d47fcc
#
_cell.length_a   1.000
_cell.length_b   1.000
_cell.length_c   1.000
_cell.angle_alpha   90.00
_cell.angle_beta   90.00
_cell.angle_gamma   90.00
#
_symmetry.space_group_name_H-M   'P 1'
#
loop_
_entity.id
_entity.type
_entity.pdbx_description
1 polymer ?
#
loop_
_entity_poly.entity_id
_entity_poly.type
_entity_poly.pdbx_seq_one_letter_code
_entity_poly.pdbx_strand_id
1 'polypeptide(L)'
;MKKSTIILVAATILCCCNDPYENPYPTGQDSKPAEAPMPEAGFTVKVTKPLTIECKNISKNAESYKWEFGDGYTSREENPTYRYTGKGAYKVKLTATNADGKKSYAYKNVTVEEPTRIIFTGLRYERVGYNNKYYKFKLKDSGPYSVKTWANSYYELLSNAVMPFDYIFATPVELSSIYKHDYYDIFVYWSDKNSGDGTQILRQRIYTSTIYAGYPYEIRRTSDNGSTQVVLLFDYK
;
A
#
# COMPACT_ATOMS: atom_id res chain seq x y z
N MET A 1 39.68 34.71 -13.31
CA MET A 1 41.10 34.70 -13.69
C MET A 1 41.94 34.51 -12.44
N LYS A 2 42.47 33.33 -12.16
CA LYS A 2 43.66 33.11 -11.34
C LYS A 2 44.25 31.78 -11.80
N LYS A 3 45.39 31.88 -12.47
CA LYS A 3 46.23 30.79 -12.95
C LYS A 3 47.09 30.32 -11.77
N SER A 4 47.11 29.05 -11.48
CA SER A 4 48.10 28.44 -10.58
C SER A 4 49.10 27.66 -11.37
N THR A 5 50.32 28.07 -11.22
CA THR A 5 51.52 27.59 -11.89
C THR A 5 52.01 26.30 -11.21
N ILE A 6 52.22 25.28 -12.00
CA ILE A 6 52.88 24.02 -11.54
C ILE A 6 54.40 24.24 -11.70
N ILE A 7 55.12 24.12 -10.58
CA ILE A 7 56.59 24.06 -10.58
C ILE A 7 57.02 22.62 -10.60
N LEU A 8 57.67 22.25 -11.69
CA LEU A 8 58.36 20.96 -11.87
C LEU A 8 59.79 21.14 -11.37
N VAL A 9 60.12 20.40 -10.32
CA VAL A 9 61.55 20.31 -9.87
C VAL A 9 62.06 18.91 -10.21
N ALA A 10 62.93 18.85 -11.22
CA ALA A 10 63.71 17.69 -11.55
C ALA A 10 65.00 17.74 -10.70
N ALA A 11 65.18 16.71 -9.88
CA ALA A 11 66.43 16.44 -9.20
C ALA A 11 66.96 15.08 -9.63
N THR A 12 67.91 15.07 -10.53
CA THR A 12 68.78 13.95 -10.87
C THR A 12 69.85 13.76 -9.80
N ILE A 13 69.80 12.66 -9.09
CA ILE A 13 70.96 12.19 -8.29
C ILE A 13 71.26 10.79 -8.73
N LEU A 14 72.39 10.62 -9.48
CA LEU A 14 73.07 9.34 -9.63
C LEU A 14 73.84 9.08 -8.35
N CYS A 15 73.59 7.95 -7.72
CA CYS A 15 74.55 7.36 -6.80
C CYS A 15 74.50 5.83 -6.90
N CYS A 16 75.59 5.25 -7.42
CA CYS A 16 75.82 3.82 -7.40
C CYS A 16 76.22 3.42 -5.99
N CYS A 17 75.47 2.57 -5.34
CA CYS A 17 75.94 1.73 -4.26
C CYS A 17 75.17 0.43 -4.30
N ASN A 18 75.88 -0.68 -4.58
CA ASN A 18 75.37 -2.03 -4.32
C ASN A 18 75.31 -2.25 -2.83
N ASP A 19 74.13 -2.24 -2.27
CA ASP A 19 73.87 -2.82 -0.95
C ASP A 19 72.87 -3.96 -1.08
N PRO A 20 73.13 -5.13 -0.56
CA PRO A 20 72.15 -6.20 -0.45
C PRO A 20 71.24 -5.91 0.71
N TYR A 21 70.37 -4.88 0.54
CA TYR A 21 69.37 -4.58 1.55
C TYR A 21 68.16 -5.46 1.30
N GLU A 22 67.96 -6.46 2.16
CA GLU A 22 66.76 -7.22 2.24
C GLU A 22 65.62 -6.21 2.57
N ASN A 23 64.64 -6.13 1.70
CA ASN A 23 63.47 -5.27 1.87
C ASN A 23 62.67 -5.76 3.08
N PRO A 24 62.67 -5.06 4.26
CA PRO A 24 61.94 -5.51 5.44
C PRO A 24 60.44 -5.16 5.40
N TYR A 25 59.95 -4.65 4.28
CA TYR A 25 58.52 -4.43 4.15
C TYR A 25 57.88 -5.74 3.70
N PRO A 26 56.97 -6.32 4.50
CA PRO A 26 56.17 -7.42 4.03
C PRO A 26 55.41 -6.92 2.79
N THR A 27 55.69 -7.56 1.64
CA THR A 27 54.87 -7.39 0.45
C THR A 27 53.44 -7.60 0.92
N GLY A 28 52.67 -6.49 1.01
CA GLY A 28 51.27 -6.55 1.35
C GLY A 28 50.63 -7.59 0.45
N GLN A 29 50.27 -8.71 1.03
CA GLN A 29 49.37 -9.60 0.36
C GLN A 29 48.13 -8.75 0.09
N ASP A 30 47.94 -8.37 -1.16
CA ASP A 30 46.67 -7.89 -1.63
C ASP A 30 45.67 -9.02 -1.35
N SER A 31 45.12 -9.00 -0.12
CA SER A 31 44.06 -9.90 0.25
C SER A 31 42.88 -9.47 -0.60
N LYS A 32 42.67 -10.18 -1.72
CA LYS A 32 41.44 -10.07 -2.50
C LYS A 32 40.28 -10.06 -1.48
N PRO A 33 39.41 -9.06 -1.51
CA PRO A 33 38.26 -9.03 -0.60
C PRO A 33 37.56 -10.39 -0.64
N ALA A 34 37.25 -10.92 0.53
CA ALA A 34 36.55 -12.20 0.61
C ALA A 34 35.27 -12.13 -0.19
N GLU A 35 35.07 -13.03 -1.11
CA GLU A 35 33.89 -13.08 -1.97
C GLU A 35 32.67 -13.36 -1.11
N ALA A 36 31.59 -12.58 -1.30
CA ALA A 36 30.38 -12.77 -0.55
C ALA A 36 29.75 -14.15 -0.84
N PRO A 37 29.22 -14.84 0.16
CA PRO A 37 28.59 -16.13 -0.03
C PRO A 37 27.43 -16.05 -1.04
N MET A 38 27.20 -17.15 -1.76
CA MET A 38 26.12 -17.24 -2.74
C MET A 38 24.76 -17.03 -2.03
N PRO A 39 23.86 -16.23 -2.59
CA PRO A 39 22.54 -16.05 -2.02
C PRO A 39 21.70 -17.32 -2.21
N GLU A 40 20.82 -17.58 -1.22
CA GLU A 40 19.83 -18.63 -1.29
C GLU A 40 18.46 -17.95 -1.25
N ALA A 41 17.74 -17.88 -2.37
CA ALA A 41 16.40 -17.31 -2.41
C ALA A 41 15.39 -18.27 -1.80
N GLY A 42 14.56 -17.80 -0.90
CA GLY A 42 13.47 -18.55 -0.29
C GLY A 42 12.37 -17.64 0.23
N PHE A 43 11.11 -18.07 0.14
CA PHE A 43 9.99 -17.32 0.70
C PHE A 43 8.81 -18.21 0.99
N THR A 44 7.88 -17.71 1.82
CA THR A 44 6.53 -18.23 1.97
C THR A 44 5.53 -17.22 1.42
N VAL A 45 4.38 -17.71 0.93
CA VAL A 45 3.29 -16.90 0.46
C VAL A 45 1.98 -17.39 1.07
N LYS A 46 1.13 -16.45 1.51
CA LYS A 46 -0.18 -16.75 2.08
C LYS A 46 -1.22 -15.81 1.46
N VAL A 47 -2.37 -16.36 1.06
CA VAL A 47 -3.55 -15.56 0.73
C VAL A 47 -4.20 -15.13 2.04
N THR A 48 -4.29 -13.85 2.30
CA THR A 48 -4.82 -13.29 3.56
C THR A 48 -6.22 -12.72 3.42
N LYS A 49 -6.53 -12.19 2.24
CA LYS A 49 -7.85 -11.67 1.83
C LYS A 49 -8.08 -12.01 0.36
N PRO A 50 -9.31 -11.91 -0.15
CA PRO A 50 -9.57 -12.01 -1.57
C PRO A 50 -8.61 -11.13 -2.37
N LEU A 51 -8.06 -11.68 -3.44
CA LEU A 51 -7.08 -11.05 -4.32
C LEU A 51 -5.77 -10.60 -3.64
N THR A 52 -5.54 -10.88 -2.36
CA THR A 52 -4.41 -10.33 -1.59
C THR A 52 -3.52 -11.43 -1.04
N ILE A 53 -2.23 -11.28 -1.27
CA ILE A 53 -1.19 -12.16 -0.73
C ILE A 53 -0.23 -11.40 0.17
N GLU A 54 0.28 -12.09 1.16
CA GLU A 54 1.44 -11.68 1.96
C GLU A 54 2.61 -12.61 1.65
N CYS A 55 3.74 -12.02 1.31
CA CYS A 55 4.98 -12.72 1.06
C CYS A 55 5.93 -12.51 2.25
N LYS A 56 6.49 -13.60 2.76
CA LYS A 56 7.52 -13.54 3.80
C LYS A 56 8.82 -14.09 3.23
N ASN A 57 9.83 -13.24 3.18
CA ASN A 57 11.17 -13.58 2.75
C ASN A 57 11.86 -14.44 3.81
N ILE A 58 12.51 -15.52 3.38
CA ILE A 58 13.36 -16.40 4.19
C ILE A 58 14.69 -16.70 3.47
N SER A 59 15.10 -15.81 2.56
CA SER A 59 16.37 -15.92 1.86
C SER A 59 17.56 -15.77 2.80
N LYS A 60 18.71 -16.34 2.40
CA LYS A 60 19.96 -16.21 3.13
C LYS A 60 21.03 -15.58 2.23
N ASN A 61 22.04 -14.97 2.84
CA ASN A 61 23.19 -14.36 2.17
C ASN A 61 22.79 -13.37 1.06
N ALA A 62 21.73 -12.60 1.26
CA ALA A 62 21.23 -11.62 0.30
C ALA A 62 21.01 -10.25 0.97
N GLU A 63 21.29 -9.18 0.23
CA GLU A 63 21.14 -7.79 0.68
C GLU A 63 19.99 -7.05 0.00
N SER A 64 19.57 -7.56 -1.17
CA SER A 64 18.48 -6.93 -1.90
C SER A 64 17.55 -7.94 -2.55
N TYR A 65 16.31 -7.52 -2.72
CA TYR A 65 15.20 -8.35 -3.17
C TYR A 65 14.46 -7.70 -4.31
N LYS A 66 14.00 -8.53 -5.24
CA LYS A 66 13.05 -8.14 -6.27
C LYS A 66 11.98 -9.21 -6.41
N TRP A 67 10.74 -8.80 -6.20
CA TRP A 67 9.55 -9.63 -6.39
C TRP A 67 8.93 -9.35 -7.76
N GLU A 68 8.43 -10.40 -8.38
CA GLU A 68 7.64 -10.37 -9.60
C GLU A 68 6.38 -11.21 -9.31
N PHE A 69 5.19 -10.58 -9.38
CA PHE A 69 3.95 -11.23 -8.92
C PHE A 69 3.25 -12.06 -10.00
N GLY A 70 3.74 -12.05 -11.24
CA GLY A 70 3.25 -12.85 -12.33
C GLY A 70 2.16 -12.18 -13.19
N ASP A 71 1.79 -10.94 -12.87
CA ASP A 71 0.86 -10.09 -13.61
C ASP A 71 1.53 -8.82 -14.20
N GLY A 72 2.86 -8.77 -14.15
CA GLY A 72 3.67 -7.65 -14.63
C GLY A 72 4.10 -6.67 -13.54
N TYR A 73 3.53 -6.71 -12.36
CA TYR A 73 3.92 -5.86 -11.23
C TYR A 73 5.09 -6.43 -10.45
N THR A 74 5.83 -5.52 -9.80
CA THR A 74 7.04 -5.87 -9.03
C THR A 74 7.11 -5.07 -7.74
N SER A 75 7.83 -5.61 -6.71
CA SER A 75 8.20 -4.90 -5.48
C SER A 75 9.68 -5.12 -5.14
N ARG A 76 10.27 -4.22 -4.34
CA ARG A 76 11.60 -4.35 -3.75
C ARG A 76 11.57 -4.41 -2.23
N GLU A 77 10.40 -4.40 -1.64
CA GLU A 77 10.23 -4.59 -0.21
C GLU A 77 10.72 -5.97 0.22
N GLU A 78 11.23 -6.08 1.42
CA GLU A 78 11.69 -7.36 1.95
C GLU A 78 10.53 -8.36 2.11
N ASN A 79 9.40 -7.90 2.64
CA ASN A 79 8.20 -8.70 2.91
C ASN A 79 6.95 -8.00 2.36
N PRO A 80 6.70 -8.05 1.04
CA PRO A 80 5.61 -7.30 0.44
C PRO A 80 4.25 -7.94 0.71
N THR A 81 3.25 -7.08 0.85
CA THR A 81 1.86 -7.43 0.67
C THR A 81 1.44 -6.96 -0.71
N TYR A 82 0.84 -7.84 -1.49
CA TYR A 82 0.43 -7.51 -2.86
C TYR A 82 -1.01 -7.90 -3.13
N ARG A 83 -1.73 -7.02 -3.85
CA ARG A 83 -3.11 -7.24 -4.25
C ARG A 83 -3.24 -7.29 -5.75
N TYR A 84 -3.77 -8.41 -6.25
CA TYR A 84 -4.08 -8.60 -7.66
C TYR A 84 -5.34 -7.84 -8.07
N THR A 85 -5.42 -7.46 -9.33
CA THR A 85 -6.59 -6.78 -9.91
C THR A 85 -7.72 -7.73 -10.30
N GLY A 86 -7.46 -9.05 -10.37
CA GLY A 86 -8.43 -10.06 -10.72
C GLY A 86 -8.07 -11.43 -10.15
N LYS A 87 -9.05 -12.34 -10.13
CA LYS A 87 -8.83 -13.74 -9.74
C LYS A 87 -7.93 -14.46 -10.74
N GLY A 88 -7.21 -15.45 -10.28
CA GLY A 88 -6.36 -16.26 -11.14
C GLY A 88 -5.30 -17.04 -10.41
N ALA A 89 -4.56 -17.82 -11.17
CA ALA A 89 -3.36 -18.49 -10.72
C ALA A 89 -2.13 -17.71 -11.19
N TYR A 90 -1.30 -17.30 -10.26
CA TYR A 90 -0.13 -16.47 -10.51
C TYR A 90 1.14 -17.17 -10.07
N LYS A 91 2.24 -16.96 -10.79
CA LYS A 91 3.56 -17.45 -10.44
C LYS A 91 4.39 -16.32 -9.84
N VAL A 92 4.51 -16.33 -8.52
CA VAL A 92 5.34 -15.37 -7.78
C VAL A 92 6.80 -15.79 -7.87
N LYS A 93 7.68 -14.84 -8.19
CA LYS A 93 9.13 -15.04 -8.24
C LYS A 93 9.81 -14.06 -7.29
N LEU A 94 10.75 -14.56 -6.50
CA LEU A 94 11.70 -13.78 -5.72
C LEU A 94 13.09 -13.91 -6.35
N THR A 95 13.73 -12.78 -6.58
CA THR A 95 15.17 -12.68 -6.88
C THR A 95 15.88 -12.12 -5.65
N ALA A 96 16.79 -12.87 -5.08
CA ALA A 96 17.67 -12.47 -3.98
C ALA A 96 19.07 -12.19 -4.52
N THR A 97 19.68 -11.07 -4.15
CA THR A 97 20.98 -10.63 -4.65
C THR A 97 21.91 -10.32 -3.47
N ASN A 98 23.14 -10.83 -3.50
CA ASN A 98 24.17 -10.55 -2.49
C ASN A 98 24.98 -9.28 -2.79
N ALA A 99 25.96 -8.95 -1.94
CA ALA A 99 26.83 -7.79 -2.08
C ALA A 99 27.62 -7.77 -3.40
N ASP A 100 28.02 -8.94 -3.91
CA ASP A 100 28.75 -9.07 -5.18
C ASP A 100 27.86 -9.04 -6.42
N GLY A 101 26.53 -8.83 -6.24
CA GLY A 101 25.54 -8.80 -7.33
C GLY A 101 25.16 -10.19 -7.86
N LYS A 102 25.61 -11.28 -7.22
CA LYS A 102 25.18 -12.65 -7.56
C LYS A 102 23.73 -12.85 -7.17
N LYS A 103 23.01 -13.65 -7.95
CA LYS A 103 21.56 -13.81 -7.81
C LYS A 103 21.15 -15.25 -7.61
N SER A 104 20.09 -15.41 -6.81
CA SER A 104 19.34 -16.67 -6.68
C SER A 104 17.86 -16.40 -6.87
N TYR A 105 17.10 -17.43 -7.21
CA TYR A 105 15.69 -17.32 -7.58
C TYR A 105 14.86 -18.35 -6.85
N ALA A 106 13.67 -17.94 -6.37
CA ALA A 106 12.65 -18.84 -5.85
C ALA A 106 11.32 -18.56 -6.55
N TYR A 107 10.50 -19.60 -6.67
CA TYR A 107 9.19 -19.52 -7.33
C TYR A 107 8.12 -20.21 -6.51
N LYS A 108 6.92 -19.64 -6.45
CA LYS A 108 5.72 -20.30 -5.91
C LYS A 108 4.50 -19.93 -6.73
N ASN A 109 3.61 -20.89 -6.91
CA ASN A 109 2.29 -20.64 -7.48
C ASN A 109 1.33 -20.27 -6.35
N VAL A 110 0.44 -19.33 -6.63
CA VAL A 110 -0.63 -18.91 -5.73
C VAL A 110 -1.89 -18.72 -6.55
N THR A 111 -3.04 -19.14 -6.01
CA THR A 111 -4.35 -18.89 -6.60
C THR A 111 -5.09 -17.90 -5.70
N VAL A 112 -5.62 -16.84 -6.29
CA VAL A 112 -6.45 -15.85 -5.60
C VAL A 112 -7.84 -15.81 -6.23
N GLU A 113 -8.84 -15.63 -5.38
CA GLU A 113 -10.24 -15.60 -5.77
C GLU A 113 -10.82 -14.18 -5.61
N GLU A 114 -11.88 -13.89 -6.35
CA GLU A 114 -12.67 -12.69 -6.13
C GLU A 114 -13.45 -12.76 -4.82
N PRO A 115 -13.73 -11.62 -4.18
CA PRO A 115 -14.56 -11.60 -3.00
C PRO A 115 -15.99 -12.07 -3.33
N THR A 116 -16.56 -12.84 -2.43
CA THR A 116 -17.95 -13.29 -2.48
C THR A 116 -18.89 -12.36 -1.72
N ARG A 117 -18.34 -11.54 -0.82
CA ARG A 117 -19.09 -10.59 0.01
C ARG A 117 -18.40 -9.24 0.07
N ILE A 118 -19.19 -8.19 0.01
CA ILE A 118 -18.74 -6.80 0.19
C ILE A 118 -19.28 -6.33 1.54
N ILE A 119 -18.39 -5.87 2.39
CA ILE A 119 -18.70 -5.38 3.72
C ILE A 119 -18.43 -3.88 3.77
N PHE A 120 -19.47 -3.10 4.00
CA PHE A 120 -19.33 -1.68 4.28
C PHE A 120 -19.04 -1.51 5.76
N THR A 121 -17.82 -1.06 6.08
CA THR A 121 -17.30 -1.06 7.45
C THR A 121 -17.42 0.27 8.15
N GLY A 122 -17.51 1.37 7.41
CA GLY A 122 -17.57 2.70 7.99
C GLY A 122 -17.31 3.83 7.02
N LEU A 123 -17.07 5.00 7.57
CA LEU A 123 -16.74 6.21 6.84
C LEU A 123 -15.56 6.92 7.49
N ARG A 124 -14.73 7.54 6.66
CA ARG A 124 -13.79 8.57 7.09
C ARG A 124 -14.30 9.93 6.66
N TYR A 125 -14.43 10.84 7.60
CA TYR A 125 -14.68 12.24 7.31
C TYR A 125 -13.35 12.95 7.10
N GLU A 126 -13.03 13.36 5.89
CA GLU A 126 -11.78 14.09 5.57
C GLU A 126 -11.96 15.60 5.71
N ARG A 127 -13.16 16.09 5.42
CA ARG A 127 -13.54 17.49 5.57
C ARG A 127 -15.03 17.61 5.81
N VAL A 128 -15.41 18.51 6.71
CA VAL A 128 -16.80 18.87 6.97
C VAL A 128 -16.96 20.38 6.97
N GLY A 129 -18.04 20.86 6.38
CA GLY A 129 -18.27 22.30 6.20
C GLY A 129 -18.67 23.05 7.48
N TYR A 130 -19.03 22.33 8.53
CA TYR A 130 -19.52 22.90 9.78
C TYR A 130 -18.90 22.20 10.98
N ASN A 131 -18.30 22.97 11.87
CA ASN A 131 -17.82 22.47 13.15
C ASN A 131 -18.96 22.45 14.17
N ASN A 132 -18.86 21.64 15.22
CA ASN A 132 -19.82 21.55 16.34
C ASN A 132 -21.24 21.14 15.92
N LYS A 133 -21.38 20.24 14.97
CA LYS A 133 -22.66 19.70 14.50
C LYS A 133 -22.73 18.20 14.68
N TYR A 134 -23.96 17.69 14.76
CA TYR A 134 -24.22 16.26 14.70
C TYR A 134 -24.31 15.84 13.23
N TYR A 135 -23.62 14.79 12.88
CA TYR A 135 -23.68 14.23 11.54
C TYR A 135 -24.42 12.90 11.56
N LYS A 136 -25.25 12.72 10.57
CA LYS A 136 -26.02 11.51 10.36
C LYS A 136 -25.71 10.94 8.99
N PHE A 137 -25.51 9.66 8.96
CA PHE A 137 -25.30 8.93 7.75
C PHE A 137 -26.48 7.99 7.47
N LYS A 138 -26.92 7.92 6.22
CA LYS A 138 -27.89 6.93 5.74
C LYS A 138 -27.33 6.25 4.51
N LEU A 139 -27.37 4.94 4.52
CA LEU A 139 -27.16 4.11 3.34
C LEU A 139 -28.52 3.53 2.94
N LYS A 140 -28.94 3.81 1.73
CA LYS A 140 -30.16 3.25 1.14
C LYS A 140 -29.79 2.41 -0.06
N ASP A 141 -30.39 1.24 -0.12
CA ASP A 141 -30.46 0.51 -1.34
C ASP A 141 -31.59 1.12 -2.21
N SER A 142 -31.31 1.37 -3.46
CA SER A 142 -32.24 2.01 -4.38
C SER A 142 -32.34 1.16 -5.65
N GLY A 143 -32.94 -0.01 -5.49
CA GLY A 143 -33.43 -0.79 -6.62
C GLY A 143 -34.87 -0.42 -6.94
N PRO A 144 -35.41 -0.77 -8.14
CA PRO A 144 -36.78 -0.45 -8.53
C PRO A 144 -37.85 -1.11 -7.63
N TYR A 145 -37.46 -1.98 -6.72
CA TYR A 145 -38.38 -2.79 -5.90
C TYR A 145 -38.14 -2.74 -4.39
N SER A 146 -37.18 -2.00 -3.88
CA SER A 146 -36.87 -1.98 -2.45
C SER A 146 -36.24 -0.68 -1.99
N VAL A 147 -36.85 -0.04 -1.00
CA VAL A 147 -36.26 1.07 -0.24
C VAL A 147 -35.92 0.54 1.15
N LYS A 148 -34.81 -0.14 1.27
CA LYS A 148 -34.30 -0.56 2.58
C LYS A 148 -33.21 0.40 3.05
N THR A 149 -33.40 1.01 4.22
CA THR A 149 -32.33 1.75 4.89
C THR A 149 -31.47 0.76 5.65
N TRP A 150 -30.22 0.56 5.19
CA TRP A 150 -29.31 -0.43 5.77
C TRP A 150 -28.56 0.09 6.98
N ALA A 151 -28.26 1.40 6.99
CA ALA A 151 -27.59 2.01 8.13
C ALA A 151 -28.20 3.38 8.40
N ASN A 152 -28.56 3.60 9.64
CA ASN A 152 -29.06 4.86 10.15
C ASN A 152 -28.28 5.15 11.42
N SER A 153 -27.22 5.93 11.31
CA SER A 153 -26.34 6.21 12.44
C SER A 153 -26.36 7.68 12.76
N TYR A 154 -26.50 7.98 14.03
CA TYR A 154 -26.35 9.32 14.58
C TYR A 154 -24.95 9.42 15.21
N TYR A 155 -24.25 10.50 14.91
CA TYR A 155 -22.96 10.77 15.53
C TYR A 155 -23.02 12.07 16.27
N GLU A 156 -22.61 12.01 17.50
CA GLU A 156 -22.23 13.21 18.20
C GLU A 156 -20.91 13.71 17.62
N LEU A 157 -20.92 14.90 17.01
CA LEU A 157 -19.71 15.48 16.57
C LEU A 157 -19.11 16.33 17.62
N LEU A 158 -18.18 15.90 18.07
CA LEU A 158 -16.85 16.29 18.05
C LEU A 158 -16.70 17.80 17.83
N SER A 159 -17.09 18.58 18.86
CA SER A 159 -16.79 20.01 18.91
C SER A 159 -15.30 20.28 18.68
N ASN A 160 -14.43 19.26 18.74
CA ASN A 160 -12.97 19.35 18.60
C ASN A 160 -12.40 18.20 17.76
N ALA A 161 -13.14 17.59 16.84
CA ALA A 161 -12.59 16.53 16.03
C ALA A 161 -11.49 17.03 15.12
N VAL A 162 -10.35 16.41 15.25
CA VAL A 162 -9.24 16.59 14.31
C VAL A 162 -9.57 15.75 13.06
N MET A 163 -9.69 16.41 11.91
CA MET A 163 -9.86 15.71 10.64
C MET A 163 -8.50 15.20 10.12
N PRO A 164 -8.44 14.04 9.49
CA PRO A 164 -9.54 13.11 9.19
C PRO A 164 -10.03 12.34 10.42
N PHE A 165 -11.31 11.97 10.42
CA PHE A 165 -11.93 11.19 11.49
C PHE A 165 -12.60 9.94 10.93
N ASP A 166 -12.18 8.76 11.43
CA ASP A 166 -12.74 7.47 11.03
C ASP A 166 -13.91 7.08 11.94
N TYR A 167 -15.06 6.83 11.32
CA TYR A 167 -16.19 6.22 11.98
C TYR A 167 -16.39 4.78 11.51
N ILE A 168 -16.02 3.86 12.34
CA ILE A 168 -16.15 2.42 12.07
C ILE A 168 -17.43 1.90 12.71
N PHE A 169 -18.25 1.21 11.94
CA PHE A 169 -19.50 0.64 12.45
C PHE A 169 -19.23 -0.48 13.45
N ALA A 170 -19.88 -0.43 14.60
CA ALA A 170 -19.86 -1.53 15.55
C ALA A 170 -20.37 -2.85 14.92
N THR A 171 -21.35 -2.73 14.02
CA THR A 171 -21.84 -3.83 13.18
C THR A 171 -21.72 -3.43 11.73
N PRO A 172 -20.69 -3.91 11.01
CA PRO A 172 -20.54 -3.65 9.58
C PRO A 172 -21.75 -4.12 8.78
N VAL A 173 -22.05 -3.40 7.71
CA VAL A 173 -23.16 -3.72 6.82
C VAL A 173 -22.71 -4.60 5.69
N GLU A 174 -23.20 -5.82 5.62
CA GLU A 174 -23.00 -6.66 4.43
C GLU A 174 -23.89 -6.13 3.31
N LEU A 175 -23.26 -5.68 2.24
CA LEU A 175 -23.95 -5.33 1.00
C LEU A 175 -24.23 -6.64 0.26
N SER A 176 -25.21 -7.39 0.77
CA SER A 176 -25.55 -8.69 0.26
C SER A 176 -26.17 -8.61 -1.11
N SER A 177 -25.69 -9.47 -1.97
CA SER A 177 -26.03 -9.68 -3.37
C SER A 177 -25.74 -8.51 -4.31
N ILE A 178 -24.61 -8.46 -4.62
CA ILE A 178 -23.85 -8.05 -5.80
C ILE A 178 -24.69 -8.01 -7.10
N TYR A 179 -25.71 -8.83 -7.22
CA TYR A 179 -26.51 -8.95 -8.42
C TYR A 179 -27.94 -8.40 -8.31
N LYS A 180 -28.34 -7.86 -7.15
CA LYS A 180 -29.72 -7.39 -6.96
C LYS A 180 -29.92 -5.89 -7.10
N HIS A 181 -28.86 -5.09 -6.93
CA HIS A 181 -28.99 -3.64 -6.94
C HIS A 181 -27.93 -3.01 -7.83
N ASP A 182 -28.36 -2.12 -8.71
CA ASP A 182 -27.44 -1.41 -9.60
C ASP A 182 -26.63 -0.35 -8.87
N TYR A 183 -27.13 0.13 -7.72
CA TYR A 183 -26.48 1.19 -6.94
C TYR A 183 -27.00 1.29 -5.50
N TYR A 184 -26.21 2.00 -4.67
CA TYR A 184 -26.56 2.44 -3.33
C TYR A 184 -26.53 3.96 -3.27
N ASP A 185 -27.53 4.60 -2.64
CA ASP A 185 -27.53 6.03 -2.35
C ASP A 185 -27.01 6.27 -0.94
N ILE A 186 -26.03 7.16 -0.83
CA ILE A 186 -25.43 7.60 0.41
C ILE A 186 -25.86 9.01 0.68
N PHE A 187 -26.29 9.23 1.91
CA PHE A 187 -26.69 10.54 2.39
C PHE A 187 -25.91 10.90 3.63
N VAL A 188 -25.39 12.11 3.69
CA VAL A 188 -24.83 12.71 4.90
C VAL A 188 -25.65 13.94 5.24
N TYR A 189 -26.05 14.05 6.49
CA TYR A 189 -26.82 15.16 7.03
C TYR A 189 -26.04 15.77 8.19
N TRP A 190 -26.26 17.06 8.47
CA TRP A 190 -25.86 17.68 9.72
C TRP A 190 -27.07 18.24 10.47
N SER A 191 -26.98 18.35 11.80
CA SER A 191 -28.00 18.90 12.65
C SER A 191 -27.36 19.59 13.85
N ASP A 192 -28.06 20.60 14.39
CA ASP A 192 -27.71 21.23 15.68
C ASP A 192 -28.12 20.36 16.88
N LYS A 193 -28.95 19.36 16.65
CA LYS A 193 -29.51 18.49 17.70
C LYS A 193 -29.24 17.02 17.36
N ASN A 194 -29.07 16.22 18.38
CA ASN A 194 -28.90 14.77 18.23
C ASN A 194 -30.23 14.06 17.86
N SER A 195 -31.17 14.75 17.26
CA SER A 195 -32.47 14.21 16.88
C SER A 195 -32.93 14.77 15.54
N GLY A 196 -33.64 13.95 14.77
CA GLY A 196 -34.13 14.31 13.46
C GLY A 196 -33.16 14.08 12.30
N ASP A 197 -33.61 14.39 11.08
CA ASP A 197 -32.85 14.13 9.87
C ASP A 197 -31.83 15.24 9.56
N GLY A 198 -31.99 16.43 10.13
CA GLY A 198 -31.08 17.55 9.88
C GLY A 198 -31.07 18.03 8.41
N THR A 199 -30.06 18.83 8.07
CA THR A 199 -29.85 19.31 6.71
C THR A 199 -28.96 18.36 5.92
N GLN A 200 -29.44 17.92 4.75
CA GLN A 200 -28.64 17.10 3.85
C GLN A 200 -27.50 17.91 3.24
N ILE A 201 -26.28 17.43 3.38
CA ILE A 201 -25.06 18.10 2.87
C ILE A 201 -24.34 17.28 1.82
N LEU A 202 -24.63 15.98 1.75
CA LEU A 202 -24.08 15.13 0.71
C LEU A 202 -25.14 14.09 0.33
N ARG A 203 -25.38 13.96 -0.96
CA ARG A 203 -26.07 12.83 -1.56
C ARG A 203 -25.23 12.32 -2.71
N GLN A 204 -24.81 11.10 -2.63
CA GLN A 204 -24.01 10.47 -3.66
C GLN A 204 -24.48 9.06 -3.94
N ARG A 205 -24.43 8.71 -5.22
CA ARG A 205 -24.74 7.37 -5.69
C ARG A 205 -23.47 6.59 -5.91
N ILE A 206 -23.45 5.36 -5.41
CA ILE A 206 -22.38 4.40 -5.71
C ILE A 206 -22.97 3.30 -6.55
N TYR A 207 -22.52 3.21 -7.78
CA TYR A 207 -22.86 2.09 -8.63
C TYR A 207 -22.09 0.84 -8.21
N THR A 208 -22.77 -0.29 -8.21
CA THR A 208 -22.13 -1.58 -7.91
C THR A 208 -20.96 -1.85 -8.86
N SER A 209 -21.09 -1.46 -10.13
CA SER A 209 -19.98 -1.54 -11.10
C SER A 209 -18.70 -0.80 -10.64
N THR A 210 -18.83 0.32 -9.91
CA THR A 210 -17.67 1.03 -9.33
C THR A 210 -16.98 0.20 -8.25
N ILE A 211 -17.74 -0.54 -7.46
CA ILE A 211 -17.20 -1.41 -6.41
C ILE A 211 -16.52 -2.63 -7.04
N TYR A 212 -17.11 -3.19 -8.10
CA TYR A 212 -16.54 -4.32 -8.84
C TYR A 212 -15.32 -3.96 -9.69
N ALA A 213 -15.18 -2.70 -10.08
CA ALA A 213 -14.01 -2.24 -10.82
C ALA A 213 -12.75 -2.23 -9.92
N GLY A 214 -12.28 -3.42 -9.51
CA GLY A 214 -11.07 -3.62 -8.72
C GLY A 214 -11.27 -3.67 -7.21
N TYR A 215 -12.50 -3.74 -6.71
CA TYR A 215 -12.82 -3.89 -5.27
C TYR A 215 -12.08 -2.89 -4.37
N PRO A 216 -12.25 -1.58 -4.55
CA PRO A 216 -11.52 -0.57 -3.80
C PRO A 216 -11.90 -0.63 -2.30
N TYR A 217 -10.90 -0.63 -1.42
CA TYR A 217 -11.15 -0.54 0.03
C TYR A 217 -11.69 0.82 0.46
N GLU A 218 -11.45 1.84 -0.35
CA GLU A 218 -11.86 3.21 -0.09
C GLU A 218 -12.49 3.84 -1.33
N ILE A 219 -13.63 4.48 -1.17
CA ILE A 219 -14.28 5.26 -2.22
C ILE A 219 -14.53 6.67 -1.70
N ARG A 220 -13.81 7.66 -2.25
CA ARG A 220 -13.96 9.08 -1.88
C ARG A 220 -15.17 9.71 -2.55
N ARG A 221 -15.92 10.50 -1.77
CA ARG A 221 -17.04 11.30 -2.26
C ARG A 221 -16.98 12.70 -1.69
N THR A 222 -17.32 13.70 -2.52
CA THR A 222 -17.28 15.11 -2.15
C THR A 222 -18.64 15.72 -2.47
N SER A 223 -19.14 16.62 -1.60
CA SER A 223 -20.37 17.39 -1.85
C SER A 223 -20.17 18.35 -3.03
N ASP A 224 -21.28 18.76 -3.67
CA ASP A 224 -21.25 19.59 -4.87
C ASP A 224 -20.55 20.94 -4.64
N ASN A 225 -20.70 21.51 -3.46
CA ASN A 225 -20.01 22.75 -3.07
C ASN A 225 -18.59 22.53 -2.52
N GLY A 226 -18.10 21.29 -2.51
CA GLY A 226 -16.79 20.93 -2.01
C GLY A 226 -16.58 21.05 -0.50
N SER A 227 -17.59 21.44 0.26
CA SER A 227 -17.45 21.69 1.71
C SER A 227 -17.31 20.42 2.54
N THR A 228 -17.87 19.32 2.08
CA THR A 228 -17.85 18.03 2.77
C THR A 228 -17.20 16.97 1.91
N GLN A 229 -16.26 16.24 2.48
CA GLN A 229 -15.59 15.12 1.84
C GLN A 229 -15.59 13.91 2.77
N VAL A 230 -16.07 12.79 2.27
CA VAL A 230 -16.09 11.52 2.99
C VAL A 230 -15.45 10.42 2.16
N VAL A 231 -14.84 9.46 2.84
CA VAL A 231 -14.35 8.22 2.26
C VAL A 231 -15.18 7.08 2.81
N LEU A 232 -15.71 6.27 1.94
CA LEU A 232 -16.44 5.05 2.27
C LEU A 232 -15.44 3.92 2.44
N LEU A 233 -15.54 3.19 3.52
CA LEU A 233 -14.60 2.14 3.90
C LEU A 233 -15.25 0.77 3.67
N PHE A 234 -14.53 -0.09 2.95
CA PHE A 234 -15.01 -1.43 2.61
C PHE A 234 -14.01 -2.49 3.08
N ASP A 235 -14.53 -3.68 3.36
CA ASP A 235 -13.77 -4.91 3.46
C ASP A 235 -14.41 -5.97 2.56
N TYR A 236 -13.65 -6.99 2.22
CA TYR A 236 -14.05 -8.02 1.27
C TYR A 236 -13.75 -9.40 1.85
N LYS A 237 -14.72 -10.33 1.71
CA LYS A 237 -14.61 -11.72 2.16
C LYS A 237 -14.95 -12.69 1.06
#